data_3846b7171ebbc7db18941be73bd85e7d
#
_entry.id   3846b7171ebbc7db18941be73bd85e7d
#
_cell.length_a   1.000
_cell.length_b   1.000
_cell.length_c   1.000
_cell.angle_alpha   90.00
_cell.angle_beta   90.00
_cell.angle_gamma   90.00
#
_symmetry.space_group_name_H-M   'P 1'
#
loop_
_entity.id
_entity.type
_entity.pdbx_description
1 polymer ?
#
loop_
_entity_poly.entity_id
_entity_poly.type
_entity_poly.pdbx_seq_one_letter_code
_entity_poly.pdbx_strand_id
1 'polypeptide(L)'
;MKLANYDVVVVGAGNGGLSAAAYFAKSGKKVLVLEKHNLPGGCATSFVRGRFEFEATLHEMCQVGEGPTAGAVRKLLDEEYGLDIEWVPINEAFRSISTDPNDGYDVLLPDGVNAFIEGLEKEVPGCRKSMQTVMELSRMICDGVDWLAAHNNEPGALAKIEMMLKYHDLMKTVPITCDEMLRKIGVPDKARQIYESYWDYICADSKHMSFAVYGFMTYTYLTKKPWIVKNRSHEISMAFDTAIRRMGGDIWYNTEVEKIDVKGGAVKGVILTDGTYIACNYVMSNLMPHVVFGKMMDPNEVPKREKQLMNARKIGSTCHTVYLALDIPYEELGFKAYDTFLRHTGENDKQYEGSKKIATHKDNCVTIINEAIPDCTPEGTCFVQFARFFADDAWTADVVNEENYFKLKEQFADEAIRQFEDYIGKPIRNHIEEIVIASPVTWARYLGTPYGDVYGYEPRTWDGMFPRVQSGHKLDHTIKGLRFCGGHGTQMDGYSQAYLSGKEQAIYMLEDMKEGN
;
A
#
# COMPACT_ATOMS: atom_id res chain seq x y z
N MET A 1 -24.57 -8.66 30.30
CA MET A 1 -25.01 -9.27 29.04
C MET A 1 -23.95 -10.29 28.65
N LYS A 2 -24.29 -11.59 28.45
CA LYS A 2 -23.30 -12.54 27.91
C LYS A 2 -23.10 -12.14 26.45
N LEU A 3 -21.92 -11.61 26.13
CA LEU A 3 -21.49 -11.39 24.75
C LEU A 3 -21.53 -12.73 24.01
N ALA A 4 -21.95 -12.74 22.76
CA ALA A 4 -21.92 -13.95 21.94
C ALA A 4 -20.48 -14.48 21.89
N ASN A 5 -20.32 -15.80 21.94
CA ASN A 5 -19.00 -16.42 21.76
C ASN A 5 -18.62 -16.31 20.28
N TYR A 6 -17.57 -15.55 19.99
CA TYR A 6 -16.95 -15.47 18.67
C TYR A 6 -15.81 -16.47 18.55
N ASP A 7 -15.66 -17.08 17.38
CA ASP A 7 -14.53 -17.96 17.08
C ASP A 7 -13.25 -17.13 16.87
N VAL A 8 -13.40 -15.95 16.23
CA VAL A 8 -12.30 -15.03 15.92
C VAL A 8 -12.74 -13.59 16.16
N VAL A 9 -11.86 -12.79 16.75
CA VAL A 9 -11.96 -11.33 16.79
C VAL A 9 -10.94 -10.74 15.84
N VAL A 10 -11.39 -9.89 14.91
CA VAL A 10 -10.55 -9.12 14.00
C VAL A 10 -10.41 -7.71 14.56
N VAL A 11 -9.20 -7.23 14.78
CA VAL A 11 -8.91 -5.90 15.31
C VAL A 11 -8.50 -4.98 14.17
N GLY A 12 -9.37 -4.01 13.85
CA GLY A 12 -9.23 -3.06 12.76
C GLY A 12 -9.90 -3.51 11.45
N ALA A 13 -10.79 -2.66 10.92
CA ALA A 13 -11.52 -2.87 9.66
C ALA A 13 -10.80 -2.22 8.45
N GLY A 14 -9.46 -2.26 8.42
CA GLY A 14 -8.70 -1.92 7.21
C GLY A 14 -8.72 -3.07 6.20
N ASN A 15 -8.11 -2.88 5.03
CA ASN A 15 -8.15 -3.80 3.89
C ASN A 15 -7.86 -5.27 4.26
N GLY A 16 -6.78 -5.51 5.00
CA GLY A 16 -6.42 -6.87 5.43
C GLY A 16 -7.41 -7.46 6.43
N GLY A 17 -7.88 -6.67 7.38
CA GLY A 17 -8.86 -7.09 8.39
C GLY A 17 -10.21 -7.44 7.79
N LEU A 18 -10.69 -6.62 6.84
CA LEU A 18 -11.94 -6.88 6.11
C LEU A 18 -11.85 -8.17 5.28
N SER A 19 -10.73 -8.36 4.55
CA SER A 19 -10.51 -9.57 3.76
C SER A 19 -10.43 -10.82 4.65
N ALA A 20 -9.71 -10.75 5.78
CA ALA A 20 -9.65 -11.85 6.74
C ALA A 20 -11.02 -12.18 7.34
N ALA A 21 -11.79 -11.16 7.74
CA ALA A 21 -13.13 -11.34 8.30
C ALA A 21 -14.09 -11.97 7.28
N ALA A 22 -14.05 -11.53 6.03
CA ALA A 22 -14.83 -12.11 4.95
C ALA A 22 -14.50 -13.60 4.76
N TYR A 23 -13.22 -13.97 4.80
CA TYR A 23 -12.81 -15.36 4.67
C TYR A 23 -13.24 -16.22 5.87
N PHE A 24 -13.13 -15.71 7.10
CA PHE A 24 -13.64 -16.40 8.29
C PHE A 24 -15.15 -16.62 8.22
N ALA A 25 -15.92 -15.57 7.90
CA ALA A 25 -17.37 -15.66 7.77
C ALA A 25 -17.79 -16.67 6.68
N LYS A 26 -17.15 -16.60 5.50
CA LYS A 26 -17.35 -17.57 4.42
C LYS A 26 -17.03 -19.02 4.85
N SER A 27 -16.03 -19.20 5.72
CA SER A 27 -15.65 -20.51 6.27
C SER A 27 -16.55 -20.97 7.42
N GLY A 28 -17.67 -20.29 7.68
CA GLY A 28 -18.65 -20.64 8.71
C GLY A 28 -18.22 -20.31 10.14
N LYS A 29 -17.20 -19.45 10.32
CA LYS A 29 -16.76 -18.99 11.64
C LYS A 29 -17.58 -17.79 12.10
N LYS A 30 -17.89 -17.74 13.40
CA LYS A 30 -18.45 -16.55 14.04
C LYS A 30 -17.35 -15.52 14.22
N VAL A 31 -17.30 -14.53 13.36
CA VAL A 31 -16.29 -13.47 13.36
C VAL A 31 -16.89 -12.16 13.84
N LEU A 32 -16.12 -11.45 14.68
CA LEU A 32 -16.40 -10.08 15.09
C LEU A 32 -15.25 -9.17 14.66
N VAL A 33 -15.57 -8.15 13.89
CA VAL A 33 -14.62 -7.07 13.56
C VAL A 33 -14.85 -5.90 14.52
N LEU A 34 -13.77 -5.40 15.12
CA LEU A 34 -13.80 -4.24 16.01
C LEU A 34 -13.04 -3.08 15.35
N GLU A 35 -13.76 -1.99 15.09
CA GLU A 35 -13.22 -0.81 14.41
C GLU A 35 -13.43 0.45 15.27
N LYS A 36 -12.34 1.19 15.50
CA LYS A 36 -12.37 2.43 16.29
C LYS A 36 -13.12 3.57 15.60
N HIS A 37 -13.12 3.58 14.26
CA HIS A 37 -13.82 4.56 13.45
C HIS A 37 -15.31 4.23 13.30
N ASN A 38 -16.06 5.22 12.82
CA ASN A 38 -17.48 5.07 12.44
C ASN A 38 -17.66 4.44 11.04
N LEU A 39 -16.58 4.21 10.30
CA LEU A 39 -16.56 3.66 8.95
C LEU A 39 -15.43 2.64 8.79
N PRO A 40 -15.60 1.61 7.92
CA PRO A 40 -14.55 0.67 7.59
C PRO A 40 -13.57 1.27 6.58
N GLY A 41 -12.44 0.59 6.37
CA GLY A 41 -11.56 0.79 5.22
C GLY A 41 -10.12 1.15 5.61
N GLY A 42 -9.92 1.83 6.74
CA GLY A 42 -8.58 2.35 7.05
C GLY A 42 -8.12 3.37 6.01
N CYS A 43 -7.14 3.01 5.17
CA CYS A 43 -6.73 3.81 4.02
C CYS A 43 -7.80 3.80 2.90
N ALA A 44 -8.54 2.70 2.71
CA ALA A 44 -9.57 2.56 1.68
C ALA A 44 -10.88 3.26 2.09
N THR A 45 -10.84 4.57 2.11
CA THR A 45 -11.96 5.43 2.51
C THR A 45 -12.04 6.67 1.64
N SER A 46 -13.22 7.31 1.63
CA SER A 46 -13.44 8.63 1.08
C SER A 46 -13.97 9.57 2.15
N PHE A 47 -13.96 10.85 1.89
CA PHE A 47 -14.54 11.85 2.78
C PHE A 47 -15.13 13.02 2.00
N VAL A 48 -16.21 13.61 2.55
CA VAL A 48 -16.93 14.71 1.89
C VAL A 48 -16.53 16.05 2.51
N ARG A 49 -16.30 17.05 1.64
CA ARG A 49 -16.21 18.47 2.00
C ARG A 49 -16.99 19.27 0.97
N GLY A 50 -17.81 20.21 1.45
CA GLY A 50 -18.71 20.93 0.55
C GLY A 50 -19.57 19.98 -0.27
N ARG A 51 -19.49 20.11 -1.58
CA ARG A 51 -20.17 19.26 -2.57
C ARG A 51 -19.29 18.16 -3.19
N PHE A 52 -18.08 17.95 -2.66
CA PHE A 52 -17.06 17.06 -3.21
C PHE A 52 -16.81 15.85 -2.31
N GLU A 53 -16.63 14.69 -2.93
CA GLU A 53 -16.17 13.47 -2.27
C GLU A 53 -14.74 13.16 -2.72
N PHE A 54 -13.80 13.27 -1.79
CA PHE A 54 -12.37 13.06 -2.02
C PHE A 54 -11.98 11.61 -1.79
N GLU A 55 -11.11 11.06 -2.64
CA GLU A 55 -10.38 9.82 -2.40
C GLU A 55 -9.27 10.06 -1.37
N ALA A 56 -9.17 9.20 -0.35
CA ALA A 56 -8.20 9.43 0.70
C ALA A 56 -6.76 9.09 0.28
N THR A 57 -6.52 7.88 -0.25
CA THR A 57 -5.16 7.42 -0.53
C THR A 57 -5.01 6.59 -1.81
N LEU A 58 -6.09 6.07 -2.37
CA LEU A 58 -5.99 5.20 -3.53
C LEU A 58 -5.63 6.02 -4.78
N HIS A 59 -4.45 5.78 -5.32
CA HIS A 59 -4.06 6.30 -6.62
C HIS A 59 -4.51 5.32 -7.71
N GLU A 60 -4.03 4.09 -7.66
CA GLU A 60 -4.36 3.06 -8.63
C GLU A 60 -4.18 1.64 -8.04
N MET A 61 -4.82 0.67 -8.67
CA MET A 61 -4.66 -0.76 -8.36
C MET A 61 -4.41 -1.55 -9.64
N CYS A 62 -3.65 -2.62 -9.54
CA CYS A 62 -3.54 -3.61 -10.61
C CYS A 62 -4.25 -4.92 -10.24
N GLN A 63 -4.40 -5.84 -11.22
CA GLN A 63 -5.02 -7.16 -11.06
C GLN A 63 -6.56 -7.15 -10.82
N VAL A 64 -7.21 -6.01 -10.98
CA VAL A 64 -8.67 -5.85 -10.76
C VAL A 64 -9.45 -5.68 -12.07
N GLY A 65 -8.78 -5.67 -13.21
CA GLY A 65 -9.40 -5.51 -14.51
C GLY A 65 -10.14 -6.75 -15.01
N GLU A 66 -10.48 -6.75 -16.30
CA GLU A 66 -11.21 -7.82 -16.97
C GLU A 66 -10.31 -8.63 -17.93
N GLY A 67 -10.72 -9.85 -18.24
CA GLY A 67 -9.99 -10.71 -19.18
C GLY A 67 -8.52 -10.89 -18.80
N PRO A 68 -7.55 -10.56 -19.69
CA PRO A 68 -6.12 -10.75 -19.40
C PRO A 68 -5.59 -9.87 -18.26
N THR A 69 -6.27 -8.76 -17.94
CA THR A 69 -5.89 -7.84 -16.86
C THR A 69 -6.44 -8.26 -15.50
N ALA A 70 -7.37 -9.21 -15.45
CA ALA A 70 -7.79 -9.85 -14.21
C ALA A 70 -6.62 -10.61 -13.58
N GLY A 71 -6.56 -10.60 -12.25
CA GLY A 71 -5.56 -11.32 -11.47
C GLY A 71 -6.12 -11.92 -10.19
N ALA A 72 -5.24 -12.25 -9.26
CA ALA A 72 -5.62 -12.87 -7.99
C ALA A 72 -6.57 -11.97 -7.17
N VAL A 73 -6.38 -10.66 -7.25
CA VAL A 73 -7.20 -9.70 -6.50
C VAL A 73 -8.63 -9.68 -7.03
N ARG A 74 -8.84 -9.59 -8.36
CA ARG A 74 -10.18 -9.62 -8.95
C ARG A 74 -10.93 -10.90 -8.58
N LYS A 75 -10.25 -12.05 -8.68
CA LYS A 75 -10.84 -13.34 -8.29
C LYS A 75 -11.23 -13.36 -6.82
N LEU A 76 -10.38 -12.81 -5.95
CA LEU A 76 -10.67 -12.73 -4.52
C LEU A 76 -11.91 -11.87 -4.25
N LEU A 77 -11.97 -10.66 -4.81
CA LEU A 77 -13.04 -9.72 -4.55
C LEU A 77 -14.39 -10.20 -5.12
N ASP A 78 -14.41 -10.55 -6.42
CA ASP A 78 -15.65 -10.87 -7.12
C ASP A 78 -16.08 -12.33 -6.95
N GLU A 79 -15.17 -13.28 -7.29
CA GLU A 79 -15.56 -14.70 -7.34
C GLU A 79 -15.62 -15.31 -5.93
N GLU A 80 -14.72 -14.88 -5.04
CA GLU A 80 -14.63 -15.50 -3.72
C GLU A 80 -15.52 -14.84 -2.69
N TYR A 81 -15.55 -13.49 -2.65
CA TYR A 81 -16.37 -12.73 -1.69
C TYR A 81 -17.67 -12.20 -2.27
N GLY A 82 -17.80 -12.17 -3.60
CA GLY A 82 -18.98 -11.68 -4.30
C GLY A 82 -19.20 -10.19 -4.09
N LEU A 83 -18.11 -9.42 -4.18
CA LEU A 83 -18.14 -7.97 -4.16
C LEU A 83 -18.43 -7.47 -5.57
N ASP A 84 -19.43 -6.63 -5.72
CA ASP A 84 -19.80 -6.00 -7.00
C ASP A 84 -19.20 -4.60 -7.04
N ILE A 85 -18.00 -4.49 -7.63
CA ILE A 85 -17.21 -3.26 -7.67
C ILE A 85 -16.97 -2.87 -9.13
N GLU A 86 -17.30 -1.64 -9.49
CA GLU A 86 -17.03 -1.08 -10.81
C GLU A 86 -15.63 -0.49 -10.89
N TRP A 87 -14.83 -0.97 -11.85
CA TRP A 87 -13.47 -0.54 -12.08
C TRP A 87 -13.33 0.19 -13.40
N VAL A 88 -12.54 1.26 -13.41
CA VAL A 88 -12.22 2.07 -14.59
C VAL A 88 -10.75 1.92 -14.93
N PRO A 89 -10.38 1.62 -16.19
CA PRO A 89 -8.98 1.48 -16.59
C PRO A 89 -8.29 2.83 -16.66
N ILE A 90 -7.01 2.86 -16.25
CA ILE A 90 -6.09 3.97 -16.49
C ILE A 90 -5.27 3.61 -17.73
N ASN A 91 -5.12 4.53 -18.69
CA ASN A 91 -4.59 4.23 -20.02
C ASN A 91 -3.08 4.48 -20.18
N GLU A 92 -2.40 4.86 -19.13
CA GLU A 92 -0.94 5.03 -19.06
C GLU A 92 -0.35 4.27 -17.87
N ALA A 93 0.96 4.04 -17.91
CA ALA A 93 1.68 3.57 -16.74
C ALA A 93 1.85 4.71 -15.73
N PHE A 94 2.50 5.79 -16.16
CA PHE A 94 2.68 7.03 -15.39
C PHE A 94 3.30 8.12 -16.27
N ARG A 95 3.22 9.36 -15.79
CA ARG A 95 4.08 10.46 -16.26
C ARG A 95 5.19 10.70 -15.25
N SER A 96 6.42 10.80 -15.71
CA SER A 96 7.56 11.15 -14.88
C SER A 96 8.20 12.44 -15.36
N ILE A 97 8.36 13.37 -14.44
CA ILE A 97 8.91 14.70 -14.71
C ILE A 97 10.05 14.98 -13.74
N SER A 98 11.20 15.33 -14.27
CA SER A 98 12.31 15.90 -13.51
C SER A 98 12.52 17.34 -13.93
N THR A 99 12.45 18.26 -12.98
CA THR A 99 12.73 19.68 -13.19
C THR A 99 14.21 20.05 -12.97
N ASP A 100 15.10 19.05 -12.92
CA ASP A 100 16.54 19.28 -12.82
C ASP A 100 17.02 20.15 -14.00
N PRO A 101 17.68 21.27 -13.76
CA PRO A 101 18.10 22.18 -14.83
C PRO A 101 19.17 21.60 -15.77
N ASN A 102 19.87 20.53 -15.36
CA ASN A 102 20.97 19.93 -16.13
C ASN A 102 20.54 18.63 -16.84
N ASP A 103 19.61 17.87 -16.26
CA ASP A 103 19.20 16.55 -16.75
C ASP A 103 17.69 16.33 -16.57
N GLY A 104 16.92 17.37 -16.80
CA GLY A 104 15.46 17.30 -16.70
C GLY A 104 14.83 16.49 -17.84
N TYR A 105 13.64 16.00 -17.57
CA TYR A 105 12.84 15.27 -18.55
C TYR A 105 11.33 15.40 -18.21
N ASP A 106 10.51 15.13 -19.22
CA ASP A 106 9.07 15.06 -19.10
C ASP A 106 8.56 13.95 -20.03
N VAL A 107 8.22 12.81 -19.46
CA VAL A 107 7.85 11.63 -20.22
C VAL A 107 6.58 10.98 -19.70
N LEU A 108 5.61 10.81 -20.61
CA LEU A 108 4.42 10.01 -20.38
C LEU A 108 4.66 8.59 -20.92
N LEU A 109 4.63 7.59 -20.06
CA LEU A 109 4.86 6.20 -20.43
C LEU A 109 3.54 5.44 -20.52
N PRO A 110 3.30 4.76 -21.66
CA PRO A 110 2.10 3.94 -21.86
C PRO A 110 2.15 2.66 -21.00
N ASP A 111 0.98 2.11 -20.71
CA ASP A 111 0.84 0.76 -20.19
C ASP A 111 1.25 -0.31 -21.23
N GLY A 112 1.56 -1.52 -20.76
CA GLY A 112 2.02 -2.61 -21.61
C GLY A 112 3.53 -2.63 -21.81
N VAL A 113 4.14 -3.82 -21.58
CA VAL A 113 5.60 -4.02 -21.53
C VAL A 113 6.32 -3.48 -22.77
N ASN A 114 5.84 -3.83 -23.97
CA ASN A 114 6.49 -3.40 -25.21
C ASN A 114 6.34 -1.89 -25.45
N ALA A 115 5.14 -1.36 -25.21
CA ALA A 115 4.85 0.07 -25.39
C ALA A 115 5.66 0.91 -24.39
N PHE A 116 5.80 0.45 -23.14
CA PHE A 116 6.64 1.07 -22.13
C PHE A 116 8.12 1.13 -22.56
N ILE A 117 8.68 0.00 -23.04
CA ILE A 117 10.06 -0.06 -23.53
C ILE A 117 10.26 0.88 -24.73
N GLU A 118 9.29 0.95 -25.64
CA GLU A 118 9.35 1.84 -26.81
C GLU A 118 9.26 3.32 -26.42
N GLY A 119 8.38 3.65 -25.47
CA GLY A 119 8.29 4.99 -24.90
C GLY A 119 9.60 5.43 -24.25
N LEU A 120 10.19 4.54 -23.47
CA LEU A 120 11.47 4.81 -22.82
C LEU A 120 12.63 4.90 -23.82
N GLU A 121 12.68 4.05 -24.86
CA GLU A 121 13.68 4.12 -25.92
C GLU A 121 13.60 5.43 -26.71
N LYS A 122 12.41 5.96 -26.90
CA LYS A 122 12.21 7.27 -27.57
C LYS A 122 12.82 8.40 -26.75
N GLU A 123 12.69 8.36 -25.43
CA GLU A 123 13.26 9.36 -24.52
C GLU A 123 14.76 9.15 -24.29
N VAL A 124 15.20 7.88 -24.16
CA VAL A 124 16.58 7.50 -23.90
C VAL A 124 17.05 6.50 -24.95
N PRO A 125 17.49 6.96 -26.13
CA PRO A 125 17.92 6.09 -27.22
C PRO A 125 19.05 5.15 -26.79
N GLY A 126 18.91 3.85 -27.13
CA GLY A 126 19.88 2.80 -26.80
C GLY A 126 19.56 2.04 -25.53
N CYS A 127 18.49 2.35 -24.79
CA CYS A 127 18.09 1.62 -23.58
C CYS A 127 17.28 0.33 -23.86
N ARG A 128 16.75 0.14 -25.07
CA ARG A 128 15.83 -0.95 -25.45
C ARG A 128 16.31 -2.31 -25.00
N LYS A 129 17.55 -2.67 -25.34
CA LYS A 129 18.07 -4.03 -25.05
C LYS A 129 18.20 -4.27 -23.54
N SER A 130 18.68 -3.31 -22.80
CA SER A 130 18.82 -3.42 -21.34
C SER A 130 17.44 -3.48 -20.67
N MET A 131 16.47 -2.67 -21.13
CA MET A 131 15.11 -2.71 -20.61
C MET A 131 14.36 -4.01 -20.96
N GLN A 132 14.59 -4.58 -22.13
CA GLN A 132 14.10 -5.93 -22.45
C GLN A 132 14.63 -6.98 -21.46
N THR A 133 15.90 -6.90 -21.08
CA THR A 133 16.48 -7.79 -20.06
C THR A 133 15.84 -7.57 -18.69
N VAL A 134 15.60 -6.31 -18.29
CA VAL A 134 14.88 -5.98 -17.04
C VAL A 134 13.50 -6.62 -17.03
N MET A 135 12.73 -6.43 -18.10
CA MET A 135 11.36 -6.95 -18.19
C MET A 135 11.31 -8.49 -18.25
N GLU A 136 12.28 -9.13 -18.91
CA GLU A 136 12.36 -10.61 -18.93
C GLU A 136 12.66 -11.18 -17.54
N LEU A 137 13.59 -10.58 -16.79
CA LEU A 137 13.85 -10.96 -15.40
C LEU A 137 12.61 -10.75 -14.52
N SER A 138 11.92 -9.61 -14.70
CA SER A 138 10.69 -9.29 -13.97
C SER A 138 9.56 -10.29 -14.29
N ARG A 139 9.43 -10.71 -15.54
CA ARG A 139 8.51 -11.77 -15.95
C ARG A 139 8.81 -13.09 -15.23
N MET A 140 10.08 -13.49 -15.19
CA MET A 140 10.50 -14.72 -14.51
C MET A 140 10.22 -14.65 -13.00
N ILE A 141 10.35 -13.47 -12.40
CA ILE A 141 9.99 -13.23 -11.00
C ILE A 141 8.48 -13.44 -10.81
N CYS A 142 7.64 -12.85 -11.68
CA CYS A 142 6.19 -13.03 -11.62
C CYS A 142 5.79 -14.51 -11.78
N ASP A 143 6.36 -15.21 -12.75
CA ASP A 143 6.13 -16.65 -12.95
C ASP A 143 6.50 -17.47 -11.69
N GLY A 144 7.57 -17.09 -11.01
CA GLY A 144 7.99 -17.71 -9.74
C GLY A 144 7.05 -17.42 -8.57
N VAL A 145 6.52 -16.21 -8.49
CA VAL A 145 5.50 -15.82 -7.48
C VAL A 145 4.20 -16.59 -7.72
N ASP A 146 3.74 -16.66 -8.96
CA ASP A 146 2.53 -17.41 -9.31
C ASP A 146 2.70 -18.92 -8.99
N TRP A 147 3.89 -19.45 -9.24
CA TRP A 147 4.21 -20.83 -8.89
C TRP A 147 4.19 -21.05 -7.37
N LEU A 148 4.76 -20.12 -6.56
CA LEU A 148 4.70 -20.18 -5.09
C LEU A 148 3.26 -20.12 -4.59
N ALA A 149 2.47 -19.21 -5.12
CA ALA A 149 1.06 -19.06 -4.78
C ALA A 149 0.26 -20.35 -5.07
N ALA A 150 0.53 -21.01 -6.21
CA ALA A 150 -0.07 -22.31 -6.56
C ALA A 150 0.30 -23.44 -5.59
N HIS A 151 1.37 -23.28 -4.81
CA HIS A 151 1.81 -24.19 -3.75
C HIS A 151 1.49 -23.66 -2.34
N ASN A 152 0.52 -22.75 -2.20
CA ASN A 152 0.13 -22.09 -0.95
C ASN A 152 1.32 -21.45 -0.20
N ASN A 153 2.32 -20.96 -0.93
CA ASN A 153 3.57 -20.42 -0.40
C ASN A 153 4.40 -21.39 0.49
N GLU A 154 4.02 -22.66 0.52
CA GLU A 154 4.68 -23.73 1.27
C GLU A 154 4.97 -24.96 0.40
N PRO A 155 5.86 -24.85 -0.59
CA PRO A 155 6.19 -25.99 -1.44
C PRO A 155 6.84 -27.11 -0.62
N GLY A 156 6.37 -28.34 -0.81
CA GLY A 156 6.97 -29.53 -0.24
C GLY A 156 8.42 -29.75 -0.71
N ALA A 157 9.14 -30.71 -0.15
CA ALA A 157 10.57 -30.93 -0.41
C ALA A 157 10.90 -31.10 -1.91
N LEU A 158 10.11 -31.88 -2.64
CA LEU A 158 10.31 -32.10 -4.08
C LEU A 158 10.01 -30.81 -4.87
N ALA A 159 8.97 -30.09 -4.53
CA ALA A 159 8.63 -28.82 -5.14
C ALA A 159 9.69 -27.74 -4.89
N LYS A 160 10.33 -27.73 -3.71
CA LYS A 160 11.49 -26.86 -3.46
C LYS A 160 12.67 -27.14 -4.40
N ILE A 161 12.93 -28.41 -4.71
CA ILE A 161 13.96 -28.79 -5.70
C ILE A 161 13.56 -28.29 -7.09
N GLU A 162 12.31 -28.49 -7.50
CA GLU A 162 11.78 -27.96 -8.76
C GLU A 162 11.94 -26.43 -8.83
N MET A 163 11.56 -25.71 -7.78
CA MET A 163 11.74 -24.26 -7.67
C MET A 163 13.20 -23.84 -7.86
N MET A 164 14.13 -24.53 -7.20
CA MET A 164 15.56 -24.24 -7.32
C MET A 164 16.10 -24.46 -8.72
N LEU A 165 15.57 -25.42 -9.47
CA LEU A 165 15.99 -25.71 -10.84
C LEU A 165 15.34 -24.78 -11.86
N LYS A 166 14.03 -24.55 -11.74
CA LYS A 166 13.24 -23.79 -12.71
C LYS A 166 13.33 -22.28 -12.52
N TYR A 167 13.38 -21.84 -11.26
CA TYR A 167 13.38 -20.42 -10.88
C TYR A 167 14.68 -19.99 -10.18
N HIS A 168 15.82 -20.61 -10.55
CA HIS A 168 17.12 -20.30 -9.94
C HIS A 168 17.50 -18.83 -10.10
N ASP A 169 17.08 -18.17 -11.18
CA ASP A 169 17.37 -16.76 -11.40
C ASP A 169 16.55 -15.84 -10.47
N LEU A 170 15.30 -16.23 -10.15
CA LEU A 170 14.55 -15.56 -9.08
C LEU A 170 15.35 -15.57 -7.76
N MET A 171 15.84 -16.75 -7.36
CA MET A 171 16.62 -16.87 -6.12
C MET A 171 17.91 -16.04 -6.11
N LYS A 172 18.51 -15.82 -7.29
CA LYS A 172 19.69 -14.94 -7.42
C LYS A 172 19.34 -13.45 -7.38
N THR A 173 18.15 -13.06 -7.83
CA THR A 173 17.72 -11.66 -7.88
C THR A 173 17.22 -11.15 -6.53
N VAL A 174 16.66 -12.01 -5.67
CA VAL A 174 16.11 -11.64 -4.36
C VAL A 174 17.08 -10.85 -3.47
N PRO A 175 18.36 -11.26 -3.28
CA PRO A 175 19.30 -10.55 -2.43
C PRO A 175 19.95 -9.32 -3.09
N ILE A 176 19.68 -9.06 -4.37
CA ILE A 176 20.29 -7.96 -5.13
C ILE A 176 19.37 -6.75 -5.09
N THR A 177 19.94 -5.56 -4.85
CA THR A 177 19.16 -4.32 -4.86
C THR A 177 18.77 -3.89 -6.27
N CYS A 178 17.76 -3.04 -6.38
CA CYS A 178 17.28 -2.53 -7.67
C CYS A 178 18.41 -1.76 -8.40
N ASP A 179 19.08 -0.83 -7.73
CA ASP A 179 20.20 -0.07 -8.29
C ASP A 179 21.34 -0.98 -8.78
N GLU A 180 21.74 -1.95 -7.96
CA GLU A 180 22.80 -2.90 -8.32
C GLU A 180 22.44 -3.72 -9.56
N MET A 181 21.20 -4.22 -9.65
CA MET A 181 20.75 -5.03 -10.78
C MET A 181 20.66 -4.20 -12.07
N LEU A 182 20.07 -3.01 -12.02
CA LEU A 182 19.93 -2.14 -13.18
C LEU A 182 21.30 -1.70 -13.74
N ARG A 183 22.26 -1.37 -12.87
CA ARG A 183 23.65 -1.07 -13.27
C ARG A 183 24.35 -2.28 -13.87
N LYS A 184 24.16 -3.46 -13.30
CA LYS A 184 24.76 -4.71 -13.81
C LYS A 184 24.22 -5.09 -15.18
N ILE A 185 22.95 -4.84 -15.46
CA ILE A 185 22.34 -5.02 -16.79
C ILE A 185 22.84 -3.96 -17.79
N GLY A 186 23.35 -2.83 -17.30
CA GLY A 186 23.79 -1.70 -18.11
C GLY A 186 22.64 -0.80 -18.57
N VAL A 187 21.62 -0.61 -17.74
CA VAL A 187 20.57 0.37 -18.02
C VAL A 187 21.18 1.78 -17.94
N PRO A 188 21.01 2.63 -18.98
CA PRO A 188 21.47 4.02 -18.94
C PRO A 188 20.89 4.80 -17.77
N ASP A 189 21.66 5.71 -17.19
CA ASP A 189 21.27 6.42 -15.95
C ASP A 189 19.92 7.12 -16.08
N LYS A 190 19.67 7.85 -17.16
CA LYS A 190 18.38 8.51 -17.37
C LYS A 190 17.22 7.52 -17.51
N ALA A 191 17.42 6.39 -18.20
CA ALA A 191 16.39 5.35 -18.31
C ALA A 191 16.11 4.69 -16.95
N ARG A 192 17.14 4.51 -16.12
CA ARG A 192 17.02 4.01 -14.75
C ARG A 192 16.22 4.97 -13.87
N GLN A 193 16.54 6.27 -13.91
CA GLN A 193 15.81 7.32 -13.18
C GLN A 193 14.31 7.31 -13.51
N ILE A 194 13.97 7.23 -14.79
CA ILE A 194 12.57 7.19 -15.24
C ILE A 194 11.90 5.86 -14.83
N TYR A 195 12.58 4.72 -15.00
CA TYR A 195 12.05 3.42 -14.61
C TYR A 195 11.78 3.33 -13.11
N GLU A 196 12.63 3.92 -12.28
CA GLU A 196 12.52 3.90 -10.81
C GLU A 196 11.45 4.87 -10.25
N SER A 197 10.67 5.57 -11.08
CA SER A 197 9.66 6.55 -10.61
C SER A 197 8.63 5.97 -9.64
N TYR A 198 8.29 4.69 -9.75
CA TYR A 198 7.37 4.00 -8.84
C TYR A 198 7.94 3.72 -7.43
N TRP A 199 9.13 4.22 -7.08
CA TRP A 199 9.69 3.97 -5.75
C TRP A 199 8.79 4.48 -4.62
N ASP A 200 8.02 5.54 -4.84
CA ASP A 200 7.06 6.06 -3.87
C ASP A 200 6.00 5.02 -3.48
N TYR A 201 5.61 4.16 -4.41
CA TYR A 201 4.63 3.10 -4.18
C TYR A 201 5.18 1.93 -3.36
N ILE A 202 6.49 1.86 -3.17
CA ILE A 202 7.15 0.85 -2.34
C ILE A 202 7.78 1.48 -1.09
N CYS A 203 7.98 2.79 -1.10
CA CYS A 203 8.57 3.56 -0.01
C CYS A 203 9.96 3.11 0.42
N ALA A 204 10.76 2.63 -0.54
CA ALA A 204 12.16 2.29 -0.35
C ALA A 204 12.98 2.76 -1.54
N ASP A 205 14.18 3.26 -1.27
CA ASP A 205 15.10 3.65 -2.33
C ASP A 205 15.68 2.43 -3.07
N SER A 206 16.14 2.64 -4.30
CA SER A 206 16.65 1.58 -5.16
C SER A 206 17.91 0.89 -4.63
N LYS A 207 18.66 1.53 -3.70
CA LYS A 207 19.85 0.96 -3.07
C LYS A 207 19.56 -0.02 -1.94
N HIS A 208 18.35 0.00 -1.39
CA HIS A 208 17.94 -0.88 -0.29
C HIS A 208 16.84 -1.86 -0.69
N MET A 209 16.02 -1.50 -1.65
CA MET A 209 14.93 -2.32 -2.16
C MET A 209 15.44 -3.48 -3.01
N SER A 210 14.87 -4.69 -2.82
CA SER A 210 15.15 -5.83 -3.68
C SER A 210 14.67 -5.60 -5.10
N PHE A 211 15.50 -5.90 -6.11
CA PHE A 211 15.08 -5.89 -7.51
C PHE A 211 13.89 -6.82 -7.75
N ALA A 212 13.83 -7.96 -7.06
CA ALA A 212 12.72 -8.90 -7.23
C ALA A 212 11.38 -8.28 -6.83
N VAL A 213 11.33 -7.45 -5.77
CA VAL A 213 10.10 -6.76 -5.35
C VAL A 213 9.71 -5.69 -6.37
N TYR A 214 10.66 -4.84 -6.77
CA TYR A 214 10.41 -3.77 -7.73
C TYR A 214 10.00 -4.30 -9.12
N GLY A 215 10.73 -5.31 -9.61
CA GLY A 215 10.44 -5.96 -10.89
C GLY A 215 9.09 -6.67 -10.89
N PHE A 216 8.72 -7.33 -9.78
CA PHE A 216 7.38 -7.93 -9.63
C PHE A 216 6.29 -6.86 -9.74
N MET A 217 6.41 -5.76 -8.98
CA MET A 217 5.43 -4.68 -8.98
C MET A 217 5.30 -4.06 -10.38
N THR A 218 6.39 -3.55 -10.95
CA THR A 218 6.36 -2.83 -12.23
C THR A 218 5.88 -3.71 -13.37
N TYR A 219 6.32 -4.98 -13.44
CA TYR A 219 5.86 -5.90 -14.46
C TYR A 219 4.36 -6.23 -14.32
N THR A 220 3.88 -6.35 -13.09
CA THR A 220 2.45 -6.58 -12.81
C THR A 220 1.62 -5.39 -13.26
N TYR A 221 2.02 -4.15 -12.95
CA TYR A 221 1.34 -2.95 -13.43
C TYR A 221 1.32 -2.87 -14.96
N LEU A 222 2.44 -3.14 -15.62
CA LEU A 222 2.52 -3.10 -17.09
C LEU A 222 1.75 -4.23 -17.79
N THR A 223 1.51 -5.36 -17.14
CA THR A 223 0.78 -6.49 -17.75
C THR A 223 -0.67 -6.59 -17.33
N LYS A 224 -0.99 -6.15 -16.11
CA LYS A 224 -2.35 -6.18 -15.55
C LYS A 224 -3.05 -4.84 -15.61
N LYS A 225 -2.36 -3.81 -16.08
CA LYS A 225 -2.87 -2.45 -16.22
C LYS A 225 -3.22 -1.80 -14.88
N PRO A 226 -3.01 -0.50 -14.69
CA PRO A 226 -3.57 0.24 -13.57
C PRO A 226 -5.08 0.48 -13.76
N TRP A 227 -5.82 0.45 -12.67
CA TRP A 227 -7.26 0.66 -12.59
C TRP A 227 -7.60 1.49 -11.36
N ILE A 228 -8.69 2.23 -11.42
CA ILE A 228 -9.27 2.92 -10.27
C ILE A 228 -10.72 2.47 -10.05
N VAL A 229 -11.15 2.40 -8.80
CA VAL A 229 -12.55 2.16 -8.45
C VAL A 229 -13.40 3.39 -8.79
N LYS A 230 -14.54 3.20 -9.45
CA LYS A 230 -15.36 4.30 -9.98
C LYS A 230 -15.87 5.24 -8.89
N ASN A 231 -16.37 4.70 -7.79
CA ASN A 231 -17.04 5.47 -6.75
C ASN A 231 -16.15 5.66 -5.49
N ARG A 232 -14.83 5.76 -5.64
CA ARG A 232 -13.84 5.85 -4.55
C ARG A 232 -13.62 4.53 -3.81
N SER A 233 -12.49 4.44 -3.11
CA SER A 233 -12.11 3.21 -2.39
C SER A 233 -13.04 2.86 -1.23
N HIS A 234 -13.83 3.82 -0.74
CA HIS A 234 -14.87 3.55 0.25
C HIS A 234 -15.90 2.53 -0.22
N GLU A 235 -16.21 2.50 -1.53
CA GLU A 235 -17.10 1.48 -2.13
C GLU A 235 -16.60 0.06 -1.85
N ILE A 236 -15.30 -0.19 -1.99
CA ILE A 236 -14.70 -1.50 -1.71
C ILE A 236 -14.95 -1.88 -0.25
N SER A 237 -14.71 -0.96 0.66
CA SER A 237 -14.84 -1.18 2.10
C SER A 237 -16.29 -1.46 2.52
N MET A 238 -17.25 -0.76 1.92
CA MET A 238 -18.68 -0.98 2.17
C MET A 238 -19.18 -2.28 1.54
N ALA A 239 -18.65 -2.67 0.38
CA ALA A 239 -18.93 -3.97 -0.22
C ALA A 239 -18.46 -5.12 0.68
N PHE A 240 -17.29 -4.99 1.31
CA PHE A 240 -16.82 -5.94 2.33
C PHE A 240 -17.72 -5.97 3.56
N ASP A 241 -18.13 -4.81 4.12
CA ASP A 241 -19.07 -4.77 5.26
C ASP A 241 -20.36 -5.55 4.94
N THR A 242 -20.93 -5.26 3.77
CA THR A 242 -22.13 -5.93 3.30
C THR A 242 -21.94 -7.45 3.13
N ALA A 243 -20.80 -7.87 2.54
CA ALA A 243 -20.50 -9.28 2.33
C ALA A 243 -20.26 -10.01 3.65
N ILE A 244 -19.52 -9.43 4.59
CA ILE A 244 -19.25 -10.02 5.92
C ILE A 244 -20.56 -10.24 6.65
N ARG A 245 -21.45 -9.24 6.72
CA ARG A 245 -22.76 -9.35 7.38
C ARG A 245 -23.67 -10.38 6.70
N ARG A 246 -23.68 -10.40 5.37
CA ARG A 246 -24.44 -11.41 4.59
C ARG A 246 -23.98 -12.84 4.91
N MET A 247 -22.70 -13.04 5.18
CA MET A 247 -22.12 -14.33 5.56
C MET A 247 -22.20 -14.62 7.08
N GLY A 248 -22.86 -13.76 7.87
CA GLY A 248 -23.12 -13.97 9.29
C GLY A 248 -22.03 -13.47 10.24
N GLY A 249 -21.11 -12.65 9.76
CA GLY A 249 -20.14 -11.93 10.60
C GLY A 249 -20.71 -10.63 11.16
N ASP A 250 -20.12 -10.15 12.25
CA ASP A 250 -20.47 -8.89 12.90
C ASP A 250 -19.34 -7.87 12.76
N ILE A 251 -19.70 -6.60 12.57
CA ILE A 251 -18.78 -5.46 12.60
C ILE A 251 -19.32 -4.42 13.57
N TRP A 252 -18.49 -4.05 14.55
CA TRP A 252 -18.80 -2.98 15.51
C TRP A 252 -17.90 -1.79 15.23
N TYR A 253 -18.51 -0.69 14.87
CA TYR A 253 -17.87 0.61 14.70
C TYR A 253 -17.83 1.39 16.00
N ASN A 254 -17.02 2.46 16.05
CA ASN A 254 -16.77 3.27 17.25
C ASN A 254 -16.39 2.39 18.45
N THR A 255 -15.68 1.30 18.20
CA THR A 255 -15.31 0.29 19.19
C THR A 255 -13.80 0.05 19.13
N GLU A 256 -13.08 0.75 19.98
CA GLU A 256 -11.61 0.68 20.03
C GLU A 256 -11.15 -0.41 20.98
N VAL A 257 -10.25 -1.27 20.49
CA VAL A 257 -9.54 -2.26 21.31
C VAL A 257 -8.34 -1.60 21.97
N GLU A 258 -8.33 -1.54 23.29
CA GLU A 258 -7.22 -1.02 24.08
C GLU A 258 -6.11 -2.06 24.24
N LYS A 259 -6.49 -3.33 24.50
CA LYS A 259 -5.52 -4.42 24.80
C LYS A 259 -5.94 -5.75 24.20
N ILE A 260 -4.93 -6.52 23.83
CA ILE A 260 -5.05 -7.95 23.55
C ILE A 260 -4.54 -8.69 24.80
N ASP A 261 -5.44 -9.41 25.49
CA ASP A 261 -5.10 -10.16 26.69
C ASP A 261 -4.42 -11.48 26.32
N VAL A 262 -3.14 -11.56 26.60
CA VAL A 262 -2.31 -12.75 26.40
C VAL A 262 -1.81 -13.24 27.75
N LYS A 263 -1.95 -14.54 28.03
CA LYS A 263 -1.48 -15.20 29.26
C LYS A 263 -0.75 -16.49 28.91
N GLY A 264 0.49 -16.58 29.34
CA GLY A 264 1.31 -17.77 29.10
C GLY A 264 1.52 -18.06 27.63
N GLY A 265 1.74 -17.02 26.82
CA GLY A 265 1.97 -17.11 25.37
C GLY A 265 0.73 -17.45 24.53
N ALA A 266 -0.49 -17.30 25.06
CA ALA A 266 -1.73 -17.56 24.34
C ALA A 266 -2.78 -16.46 24.55
N VAL A 267 -3.52 -16.11 23.50
CA VAL A 267 -4.65 -15.18 23.54
C VAL A 267 -5.75 -15.68 24.47
N LYS A 268 -6.36 -14.77 25.24
CA LYS A 268 -7.51 -15.00 26.12
C LYS A 268 -8.70 -14.13 25.78
N GLY A 269 -8.47 -13.00 25.11
CA GLY A 269 -9.50 -12.06 24.73
C GLY A 269 -8.95 -10.70 24.33
N VAL A 270 -9.86 -9.76 24.18
CA VAL A 270 -9.54 -8.35 23.97
C VAL A 270 -10.26 -7.48 25.00
N ILE A 271 -9.67 -6.34 25.33
CA ILE A 271 -10.22 -5.34 26.25
C ILE A 271 -10.47 -4.08 25.44
N LEU A 272 -11.70 -3.57 25.48
CA LEU A 272 -12.10 -2.31 24.84
C LEU A 272 -11.74 -1.11 25.73
N THR A 273 -11.70 0.09 25.13
CA THR A 273 -11.41 1.34 25.87
C THR A 273 -12.43 1.68 26.95
N ASP A 274 -13.66 1.15 26.88
CA ASP A 274 -14.68 1.27 27.92
C ASP A 274 -14.55 0.22 29.05
N GLY A 275 -13.53 -0.63 28.99
CA GLY A 275 -13.28 -1.71 29.94
C GLY A 275 -14.05 -3.00 29.65
N THR A 276 -14.85 -3.06 28.57
CA THR A 276 -15.54 -4.29 28.17
C THR A 276 -14.54 -5.38 27.78
N TYR A 277 -14.69 -6.58 28.34
CA TYR A 277 -13.87 -7.75 28.01
C TYR A 277 -14.61 -8.68 27.06
N ILE A 278 -14.00 -8.99 25.92
CA ILE A 278 -14.50 -9.97 24.96
C ILE A 278 -13.56 -11.18 24.97
N ALA A 279 -14.03 -12.29 25.53
CA ALA A 279 -13.28 -13.54 25.58
C ALA A 279 -13.20 -14.17 24.19
N CYS A 280 -12.00 -14.49 23.73
CA CYS A 280 -11.74 -15.22 22.49
C CYS A 280 -10.37 -15.90 22.56
N ASN A 281 -10.19 -16.97 21.81
CA ASN A 281 -8.90 -17.67 21.72
C ASN A 281 -8.09 -17.27 20.48
N TYR A 282 -8.71 -16.57 19.52
CA TYR A 282 -8.08 -16.19 18.26
C TYR A 282 -8.34 -14.71 17.95
N VAL A 283 -7.26 -14.01 17.71
CA VAL A 283 -7.26 -12.58 17.30
C VAL A 283 -6.48 -12.44 16.00
N MET A 284 -7.14 -11.90 14.99
CA MET A 284 -6.50 -11.43 13.77
C MET A 284 -6.31 -9.92 13.88
N SER A 285 -5.07 -9.45 13.90
CA SER A 285 -4.77 -8.02 13.99
C SER A 285 -4.45 -7.45 12.61
N ASN A 286 -5.19 -6.41 12.22
CA ASN A 286 -4.86 -5.56 11.08
C ASN A 286 -3.99 -4.36 11.50
N LEU A 287 -3.64 -4.27 12.77
CA LEU A 287 -2.74 -3.24 13.27
C LEU A 287 -1.29 -3.70 13.13
N MET A 288 -0.42 -2.72 12.94
CA MET A 288 1.02 -2.96 12.86
C MET A 288 1.56 -3.66 14.12
N PRO A 289 2.42 -4.68 14.01
CA PRO A 289 3.01 -5.36 15.17
C PRO A 289 3.63 -4.42 16.20
N HIS A 290 4.23 -3.29 15.77
CA HIS A 290 4.75 -2.25 16.67
C HIS A 290 3.69 -1.67 17.61
N VAL A 291 2.46 -1.51 17.12
CA VAL A 291 1.34 -1.02 17.95
C VAL A 291 0.91 -2.10 18.95
N VAL A 292 0.71 -3.32 18.45
CA VAL A 292 0.24 -4.43 19.30
C VAL A 292 1.25 -4.77 20.36
N PHE A 293 2.49 -5.06 19.98
CA PHE A 293 3.54 -5.46 20.94
C PHE A 293 4.07 -4.31 21.81
N GLY A 294 4.00 -3.07 21.28
CA GLY A 294 4.49 -1.88 21.99
C GLY A 294 3.50 -1.26 22.97
N LYS A 295 2.19 -1.38 22.69
CA LYS A 295 1.15 -0.64 23.44
C LYS A 295 -0.02 -1.51 23.92
N MET A 296 -0.38 -2.56 23.17
CA MET A 296 -1.63 -3.29 23.40
C MET A 296 -1.44 -4.60 24.17
N MET A 297 -0.23 -4.98 24.55
CA MET A 297 0.07 -6.20 25.27
C MET A 297 0.88 -5.92 26.55
N ASP A 298 0.82 -6.85 27.51
CA ASP A 298 1.76 -6.85 28.63
C ASP A 298 3.19 -7.05 28.08
N PRO A 299 4.15 -6.16 28.39
CA PRO A 299 5.53 -6.28 27.90
C PRO A 299 6.22 -7.60 28.28
N ASN A 300 5.76 -8.28 29.35
CA ASN A 300 6.29 -9.57 29.79
C ASN A 300 5.80 -10.74 28.92
N GLU A 301 4.65 -10.58 28.25
CA GLU A 301 4.08 -11.59 27.35
C GLU A 301 4.58 -11.43 25.91
N VAL A 302 5.29 -10.33 25.58
CA VAL A 302 5.84 -10.11 24.23
C VAL A 302 7.10 -10.96 24.04
N PRO A 303 7.13 -11.89 23.07
CA PRO A 303 8.27 -12.76 22.83
C PRO A 303 9.54 -11.98 22.46
N LYS A 304 10.70 -12.48 22.90
CA LYS A 304 12.00 -11.85 22.61
C LYS A 304 12.25 -11.66 21.11
N ARG A 305 11.84 -12.64 20.30
CA ARG A 305 11.96 -12.58 18.83
C ARG A 305 11.20 -11.39 18.26
N GLU A 306 9.97 -11.14 18.72
CA GLU A 306 9.16 -10.02 18.22
C GLU A 306 9.79 -8.67 18.60
N LYS A 307 10.30 -8.54 19.81
CA LYS A 307 11.06 -7.34 20.21
C LYS A 307 12.29 -7.11 19.32
N GLN A 308 12.98 -8.18 18.93
CA GLN A 308 14.14 -8.09 18.02
C GLN A 308 13.72 -7.67 16.60
N LEU A 309 12.64 -8.25 16.07
CA LEU A 309 12.11 -7.90 14.76
C LEU A 309 11.62 -6.45 14.71
N MET A 310 10.87 -6.00 15.72
CA MET A 310 10.44 -4.59 15.81
C MET A 310 11.63 -3.62 15.77
N ASN A 311 12.73 -3.96 16.47
CA ASN A 311 13.92 -3.10 16.48
C ASN A 311 14.74 -3.16 15.18
N ALA A 312 14.62 -4.24 14.40
CA ALA A 312 15.37 -4.44 13.17
C ALA A 312 14.63 -3.90 11.92
N ARG A 313 13.30 -3.94 11.94
CA ARG A 313 12.46 -3.48 10.83
C ARG A 313 12.37 -1.97 10.81
N LYS A 314 12.52 -1.42 9.63
CA LYS A 314 12.28 0.00 9.38
C LYS A 314 10.80 0.20 9.05
N ILE A 315 10.18 1.19 9.69
CA ILE A 315 8.82 1.64 9.36
C ILE A 315 8.86 2.31 7.99
N GLY A 316 7.82 2.10 7.21
CA GLY A 316 7.69 2.68 5.87
C GLY A 316 7.43 4.18 5.87
N SER A 317 7.06 4.68 4.71
CA SER A 317 6.86 6.11 4.53
C SER A 317 5.49 6.56 5.04
N THR A 318 5.47 7.80 5.51
CA THR A 318 4.26 8.58 5.73
C THR A 318 4.06 9.58 4.60
N CYS A 319 2.92 10.24 4.51
CA CYS A 319 2.70 11.24 3.47
C CYS A 319 2.05 12.52 3.99
N HIS A 320 2.31 13.61 3.28
CA HIS A 320 1.55 14.84 3.34
C HIS A 320 0.73 14.96 2.07
N THR A 321 -0.59 15.00 2.19
CA THR A 321 -1.50 15.01 1.06
C THR A 321 -2.31 16.29 1.03
N VAL A 322 -2.36 16.92 -0.13
CA VAL A 322 -3.20 18.09 -0.40
C VAL A 322 -4.27 17.69 -1.40
N TYR A 323 -5.51 17.88 -1.04
CA TYR A 323 -6.67 17.63 -1.88
C TYR A 323 -7.26 18.95 -2.29
N LEU A 324 -7.33 19.21 -3.59
CA LEU A 324 -7.95 20.40 -4.14
C LEU A 324 -9.19 20.02 -4.94
N ALA A 325 -10.29 20.73 -4.71
CA ALA A 325 -11.39 20.80 -5.63
C ALA A 325 -11.37 22.19 -6.29
N LEU A 326 -11.34 22.21 -7.62
CA LEU A 326 -11.26 23.43 -8.43
C LEU A 326 -12.59 23.69 -9.14
N ASP A 327 -12.99 24.96 -9.25
CA ASP A 327 -14.18 25.43 -9.98
C ASP A 327 -13.96 25.59 -11.48
N ILE A 328 -13.04 24.80 -12.03
CA ILE A 328 -12.75 24.69 -13.47
C ILE A 328 -12.73 23.21 -13.89
N PRO A 329 -13.11 22.89 -15.13
CA PRO A 329 -12.98 21.54 -15.66
C PRO A 329 -11.51 21.14 -15.82
N TYR A 330 -11.20 19.85 -15.70
CA TYR A 330 -9.80 19.37 -15.71
C TYR A 330 -9.07 19.63 -17.04
N GLU A 331 -9.79 19.72 -18.15
CA GLU A 331 -9.23 20.06 -19.46
C GLU A 331 -8.58 21.44 -19.47
N GLU A 332 -9.09 22.38 -18.67
CA GLU A 332 -8.52 23.72 -18.56
C GLU A 332 -7.17 23.74 -17.84
N LEU A 333 -6.82 22.72 -17.08
CA LEU A 333 -5.49 22.59 -16.51
C LEU A 333 -4.41 22.51 -17.61
N GLY A 334 -4.78 21.96 -18.78
CA GLY A 334 -3.84 21.73 -19.88
C GLY A 334 -2.79 20.65 -19.55
N PHE A 335 -3.05 19.86 -18.51
CA PHE A 335 -2.19 18.82 -18.00
C PHE A 335 -2.87 17.46 -18.21
N LYS A 336 -2.23 16.61 -19.02
CA LYS A 336 -2.78 15.31 -19.40
C LYS A 336 -1.94 14.20 -18.79
N ALA A 337 -2.34 13.69 -17.70
CA ALA A 337 -1.92 12.43 -17.10
C ALA A 337 -2.77 12.16 -15.87
N TYR A 338 -3.08 10.90 -15.63
CA TYR A 338 -3.78 10.48 -14.43
C TYR A 338 -2.86 10.58 -13.21
N ASP A 339 -1.69 9.94 -13.27
CA ASP A 339 -0.71 9.96 -12.19
C ASP A 339 0.67 10.44 -12.67
N THR A 340 1.25 11.39 -11.97
CA THR A 340 2.49 12.06 -12.34
C THR A 340 3.44 12.19 -11.18
N PHE A 341 4.66 11.68 -11.35
CA PHE A 341 5.76 11.90 -10.42
C PHE A 341 6.50 13.18 -10.80
N LEU A 342 6.22 14.27 -10.09
CA LEU A 342 6.82 15.59 -10.30
C LEU A 342 8.00 15.77 -9.34
N ARG A 343 9.21 15.74 -9.86
CA ARG A 343 10.48 15.64 -9.14
C ARG A 343 11.38 16.85 -9.38
N HIS A 344 12.16 17.20 -8.36
CA HIS A 344 13.22 18.20 -8.50
C HIS A 344 14.53 17.59 -9.08
N THR A 345 14.69 16.29 -9.02
CA THR A 345 15.80 15.52 -9.62
C THR A 345 15.31 14.15 -10.09
N GLY A 346 15.95 13.58 -11.10
CA GLY A 346 15.70 12.21 -11.53
C GLY A 346 16.35 11.14 -10.65
N GLU A 347 17.34 11.51 -9.82
CA GLU A 347 18.10 10.55 -9.02
C GLU A 347 17.32 10.07 -7.79
N ASN A 348 16.86 8.81 -7.83
CA ASN A 348 16.02 8.19 -6.80
C ASN A 348 16.63 8.26 -5.39
N ASP A 349 17.91 8.02 -5.24
CA ASP A 349 18.59 8.10 -3.94
C ASP A 349 18.63 9.52 -3.37
N LYS A 350 18.76 10.55 -4.22
CA LYS A 350 18.64 11.95 -3.77
C LYS A 350 17.22 12.32 -3.36
N GLN A 351 16.23 11.81 -4.09
CA GLN A 351 14.82 11.97 -3.71
C GLN A 351 14.55 11.35 -2.34
N TYR A 352 14.97 10.10 -2.13
CA TYR A 352 14.82 9.39 -0.86
C TYR A 352 15.56 10.07 0.29
N GLU A 353 16.83 10.45 0.11
CA GLU A 353 17.57 11.22 1.13
C GLU A 353 16.92 12.59 1.42
N GLY A 354 16.37 13.24 0.39
CA GLY A 354 15.60 14.47 0.55
C GLY A 354 14.34 14.27 1.40
N SER A 355 13.68 13.14 1.26
CA SER A 355 12.44 12.80 1.98
C SER A 355 12.61 12.62 3.50
N LYS A 356 13.86 12.40 3.96
CA LYS A 356 14.18 12.28 5.39
C LYS A 356 14.11 13.59 6.16
N LYS A 357 13.99 14.72 5.47
CA LYS A 357 13.94 16.05 6.10
C LYS A 357 12.87 16.92 5.47
N ILE A 358 12.05 17.51 6.29
CA ILE A 358 11.01 18.44 5.89
C ILE A 358 11.54 19.54 4.98
N ALA A 359 12.68 20.14 5.31
CA ALA A 359 13.24 21.28 4.58
C ALA A 359 13.78 20.95 3.19
N THR A 360 14.10 19.69 2.89
CA THR A 360 14.76 19.26 1.64
C THR A 360 13.84 18.54 0.68
N HIS A 361 12.70 18.06 1.13
CA HIS A 361 11.79 17.31 0.28
C HIS A 361 10.94 18.24 -0.61
N LYS A 362 11.01 18.03 -1.93
CA LYS A 362 10.35 18.86 -2.94
C LYS A 362 9.55 18.08 -3.98
N ASP A 363 9.50 16.77 -3.85
CA ASP A 363 8.85 15.90 -4.83
C ASP A 363 7.37 15.70 -4.49
N ASN A 364 6.53 15.61 -5.49
CA ASN A 364 5.11 15.32 -5.34
C ASN A 364 4.68 14.25 -6.35
N CYS A 365 3.77 13.38 -5.93
CA CYS A 365 2.93 12.61 -6.82
C CYS A 365 1.65 13.42 -7.05
N VAL A 366 1.29 13.66 -8.30
CA VAL A 366 0.12 14.45 -8.68
C VAL A 366 -0.88 13.52 -9.35
N THR A 367 -2.09 13.41 -8.77
CA THR A 367 -3.15 12.56 -9.31
C THR A 367 -4.35 13.41 -9.72
N ILE A 368 -4.86 13.20 -10.95
CA ILE A 368 -6.06 13.85 -11.48
C ILE A 368 -7.08 12.77 -11.84
N ILE A 369 -7.95 12.45 -10.91
CA ILE A 369 -8.94 11.36 -11.07
C ILE A 369 -9.86 11.59 -12.25
N ASN A 370 -10.16 12.86 -12.60
CA ASN A 370 -11.01 13.22 -13.75
C ASN A 370 -10.45 12.74 -15.09
N GLU A 371 -9.15 12.49 -15.23
CA GLU A 371 -8.56 11.91 -16.45
C GLU A 371 -9.07 10.48 -16.73
N ALA A 372 -9.33 9.69 -15.68
CA ALA A 372 -9.92 8.36 -15.81
C ALA A 372 -11.45 8.37 -15.65
N ILE A 373 -11.97 9.22 -14.77
CA ILE A 373 -13.40 9.30 -14.43
C ILE A 373 -13.85 10.77 -14.57
N PRO A 374 -14.20 11.23 -15.79
CA PRO A 374 -14.51 12.64 -16.05
C PRO A 374 -15.66 13.20 -15.20
N ASP A 375 -16.64 12.38 -14.86
CA ASP A 375 -17.83 12.71 -14.07
C ASP A 375 -17.68 12.44 -12.56
N CYS A 376 -16.46 12.28 -12.08
CA CYS A 376 -16.21 12.00 -10.66
C CYS A 376 -16.35 13.22 -9.74
N THR A 377 -16.52 14.41 -10.30
CA THR A 377 -16.76 15.68 -9.62
C THR A 377 -18.02 16.35 -10.19
N PRO A 378 -18.63 17.34 -9.49
CA PRO A 378 -19.71 18.14 -10.04
C PRO A 378 -19.31 18.78 -11.40
N GLU A 379 -20.30 18.95 -12.28
CA GLU A 379 -20.07 19.54 -13.61
C GLU A 379 -19.31 20.87 -13.55
N GLY A 380 -18.32 21.03 -14.43
CA GLY A 380 -17.46 22.21 -14.49
C GLY A 380 -16.38 22.30 -13.40
N THR A 381 -16.12 21.20 -12.69
CA THR A 381 -15.12 21.16 -11.62
C THR A 381 -14.13 20.00 -11.81
N CYS A 382 -13.01 20.03 -11.09
CA CYS A 382 -12.08 18.90 -11.07
C CYS A 382 -11.36 18.72 -9.74
N PHE A 383 -10.71 17.55 -9.59
CA PHE A 383 -9.79 17.25 -8.49
C PHE A 383 -8.34 17.33 -8.94
N VAL A 384 -7.50 17.86 -8.04
CA VAL A 384 -6.04 17.70 -8.10
C VAL A 384 -5.57 17.26 -6.71
N GLN A 385 -4.89 16.15 -6.64
CA GLN A 385 -4.32 15.63 -5.40
C GLN A 385 -2.80 15.66 -5.50
N PHE A 386 -2.15 16.15 -4.45
CA PHE A 386 -0.69 16.09 -4.30
C PHE A 386 -0.36 15.20 -3.11
N ALA A 387 0.45 14.17 -3.33
CA ALA A 387 1.00 13.35 -2.26
C ALA A 387 2.53 13.51 -2.22
N ARG A 388 3.05 13.83 -1.03
CA ARG A 388 4.48 13.96 -0.77
C ARG A 388 4.87 12.94 0.30
N PHE A 389 5.70 11.98 -0.07
CA PHE A 389 6.07 10.86 0.81
C PHE A 389 7.32 11.18 1.60
N PHE A 390 7.26 10.99 2.92
CA PHE A 390 8.36 11.23 3.82
C PHE A 390 8.84 9.92 4.45
N ALA A 391 10.15 9.81 4.64
CA ALA A 391 10.71 8.75 5.48
C ALA A 391 10.29 8.93 6.94
N ASP A 392 10.29 7.85 7.72
CA ASP A 392 9.78 7.76 9.08
C ASP A 392 10.34 8.80 10.06
N ASP A 393 11.57 9.23 9.86
CA ASP A 393 12.30 10.16 10.73
C ASP A 393 12.12 11.66 10.37
N ALA A 394 11.35 11.99 9.33
CA ALA A 394 11.16 13.38 8.91
C ALA A 394 10.18 14.17 9.81
N TRP A 395 9.11 13.52 10.29
CA TRP A 395 8.01 14.14 11.06
C TRP A 395 7.98 13.69 12.52
N THR A 396 9.13 13.69 13.19
CA THR A 396 9.22 13.33 14.61
C THR A 396 8.82 14.48 15.52
N ALA A 397 8.55 14.19 16.80
CA ALA A 397 8.17 15.19 17.80
C ALA A 397 9.26 16.26 18.03
N ASP A 398 10.51 15.96 17.71
CA ASP A 398 11.61 16.92 17.79
C ASP A 398 11.55 17.98 16.68
N VAL A 399 10.89 17.66 15.55
CA VAL A 399 10.79 18.53 14.38
C VAL A 399 9.42 19.21 14.32
N VAL A 400 8.35 18.49 14.70
CA VAL A 400 6.95 18.95 14.59
C VAL A 400 6.31 19.01 15.99
N ASN A 401 5.84 20.18 16.37
CA ASN A 401 5.20 20.43 17.66
C ASN A 401 3.95 21.31 17.50
N GLU A 402 3.24 21.59 18.58
CA GLU A 402 2.01 22.39 18.58
C GLU A 402 2.19 23.81 18.00
N GLU A 403 3.39 24.41 18.16
CA GLU A 403 3.66 25.80 17.73
C GLU A 403 3.86 25.88 16.21
N ASN A 404 4.46 24.86 15.57
CA ASN A 404 4.84 24.88 14.16
C ASN A 404 3.97 24.01 13.24
N TYR A 405 3.13 23.13 13.80
CA TYR A 405 2.36 22.15 13.04
C TYR A 405 1.52 22.74 11.90
N PHE A 406 0.68 23.72 12.22
CA PHE A 406 -0.19 24.33 11.20
C PHE A 406 0.60 25.08 10.15
N LYS A 407 1.66 25.80 10.55
CA LYS A 407 2.55 26.51 9.62
C LYS A 407 3.21 25.56 8.64
N LEU A 408 3.77 24.44 9.13
CA LEU A 408 4.39 23.43 8.27
C LEU A 408 3.38 22.80 7.32
N LYS A 409 2.20 22.46 7.82
CA LYS A 409 1.11 21.87 7.05
C LYS A 409 0.68 22.79 5.89
N GLU A 410 0.51 24.08 6.15
CA GLU A 410 0.14 25.07 5.14
C GLU A 410 1.29 25.36 4.17
N GLN A 411 2.52 25.45 4.65
CA GLN A 411 3.70 25.68 3.83
C GLN A 411 3.85 24.60 2.75
N PHE A 412 3.67 23.33 3.12
CA PHE A 412 3.76 22.23 2.14
C PHE A 412 2.65 22.28 1.09
N ALA A 413 1.44 22.64 1.50
CA ALA A 413 0.34 22.81 0.55
C ALA A 413 0.64 23.96 -0.43
N ASP A 414 1.14 25.06 0.09
CA ASP A 414 1.53 26.23 -0.72
C ASP A 414 2.65 25.90 -1.72
N GLU A 415 3.66 25.15 -1.27
CA GLU A 415 4.77 24.71 -2.12
C GLU A 415 4.31 23.73 -3.22
N ALA A 416 3.45 22.76 -2.91
CA ALA A 416 2.91 21.82 -3.87
C ALA A 416 2.07 22.51 -4.95
N ILE A 417 1.18 23.40 -4.54
CA ILE A 417 0.36 24.20 -5.46
C ILE A 417 1.24 25.06 -6.36
N ARG A 418 2.21 25.79 -5.80
CA ARG A 418 3.13 26.64 -6.56
C ARG A 418 3.95 25.83 -7.57
N GLN A 419 4.51 24.69 -7.16
CA GLN A 419 5.27 23.82 -8.06
C GLN A 419 4.43 23.35 -9.24
N PHE A 420 3.17 23.02 -9.01
CA PHE A 420 2.26 22.62 -10.06
C PHE A 420 1.87 23.79 -10.97
N GLU A 421 1.56 24.97 -10.40
CA GLU A 421 1.30 26.20 -11.15
C GLU A 421 2.47 26.61 -12.05
N ASP A 422 3.70 26.58 -11.51
CA ASP A 422 4.94 26.86 -12.26
C ASP A 422 5.11 25.87 -13.42
N TYR A 423 4.78 24.60 -13.18
CA TYR A 423 4.90 23.55 -14.20
C TYR A 423 3.86 23.70 -15.33
N ILE A 424 2.58 23.88 -14.99
CA ILE A 424 1.51 24.02 -16.00
C ILE A 424 1.45 25.42 -16.63
N GLY A 425 2.18 26.40 -16.08
CA GLY A 425 2.20 27.80 -16.54
C GLY A 425 0.90 28.55 -16.32
N LYS A 426 0.08 28.11 -15.35
CA LYS A 426 -1.23 28.70 -15.04
C LYS A 426 -1.47 28.80 -13.54
N PRO A 427 -2.05 29.90 -13.03
CA PRO A 427 -2.49 29.98 -11.66
C PRO A 427 -3.79 29.18 -11.46
N ILE A 428 -3.84 28.33 -10.40
CA ILE A 428 -5.03 27.59 -9.99
C ILE A 428 -5.59 28.05 -8.65
N ARG A 429 -4.87 28.88 -7.90
CA ARG A 429 -5.24 29.32 -6.54
C ARG A 429 -6.58 30.02 -6.48
N ASN A 430 -6.90 30.83 -7.49
CA ASN A 430 -8.17 31.55 -7.57
C ASN A 430 -9.37 30.65 -7.91
N HIS A 431 -9.10 29.39 -8.28
CA HIS A 431 -10.08 28.38 -8.63
C HIS A 431 -10.28 27.34 -7.53
N ILE A 432 -9.61 27.47 -6.39
CA ILE A 432 -9.76 26.52 -5.27
C ILE A 432 -11.10 26.80 -4.59
N GLU A 433 -12.05 25.87 -4.73
CA GLU A 433 -13.33 25.88 -4.01
C GLU A 433 -13.20 25.20 -2.66
N GLU A 434 -12.49 24.05 -2.60
CA GLU A 434 -12.21 23.32 -1.38
C GLU A 434 -10.74 22.90 -1.31
N ILE A 435 -10.14 22.99 -0.13
CA ILE A 435 -8.81 22.48 0.17
C ILE A 435 -8.83 21.67 1.44
N VAL A 436 -8.29 20.45 1.37
CA VAL A 436 -8.06 19.62 2.55
C VAL A 436 -6.60 19.22 2.60
N ILE A 437 -5.99 19.28 3.77
CA ILE A 437 -4.59 18.95 3.95
C ILE A 437 -4.48 17.88 5.04
N ALA A 438 -3.99 16.70 4.66
CA ALA A 438 -3.63 15.62 5.57
C ALA A 438 -2.10 15.59 5.72
N SER A 439 -1.62 15.60 6.95
CA SER A 439 -0.20 15.48 7.29
C SER A 439 0.11 14.12 7.89
N PRO A 440 1.38 13.75 8.09
CA PRO A 440 1.74 12.55 8.85
C PRO A 440 1.06 12.46 10.23
N VAL A 441 0.86 13.59 10.91
CA VAL A 441 0.10 13.61 12.18
C VAL A 441 -1.38 13.25 11.98
N THR A 442 -1.97 13.68 10.86
CA THR A 442 -3.34 13.29 10.49
C THR A 442 -3.43 11.78 10.31
N TRP A 443 -2.51 11.19 9.55
CA TRP A 443 -2.46 9.74 9.32
C TRP A 443 -2.22 8.96 10.62
N ALA A 444 -1.27 9.41 11.46
CA ALA A 444 -1.03 8.80 12.77
C ALA A 444 -2.29 8.75 13.64
N ARG A 445 -3.09 9.83 13.63
CA ARG A 445 -4.35 9.90 14.37
C ARG A 445 -5.39 8.92 13.83
N TYR A 446 -5.57 8.89 12.50
CA TYR A 446 -6.60 8.07 11.90
C TYR A 446 -6.23 6.59 11.83
N LEU A 447 -5.02 6.26 11.41
CA LEU A 447 -4.59 4.86 11.24
C LEU A 447 -4.07 4.24 12.54
N GLY A 448 -3.56 5.06 13.47
CA GLY A 448 -2.91 4.59 14.69
C GLY A 448 -1.52 4.00 14.46
N THR A 449 -0.92 4.24 13.28
CA THR A 449 0.41 3.76 12.92
C THR A 449 1.50 4.67 13.48
N PRO A 450 2.69 4.14 13.78
CA PRO A 450 3.82 4.98 14.17
C PRO A 450 4.18 5.97 13.05
N TYR A 451 4.44 7.22 13.41
CA TYR A 451 4.80 8.33 12.49
C TYR A 451 3.75 8.63 11.40
N GLY A 452 2.56 8.00 11.47
CA GLY A 452 1.56 8.13 10.42
C GLY A 452 1.90 7.33 9.16
N ASP A 453 2.66 6.25 9.31
CA ASP A 453 2.95 5.32 8.24
C ASP A 453 1.67 4.83 7.53
N VAL A 454 1.68 4.86 6.21
CA VAL A 454 0.54 4.47 5.36
C VAL A 454 0.76 3.17 4.60
N TYR A 455 1.96 2.60 4.68
CA TYR A 455 2.34 1.40 3.94
C TYR A 455 2.59 0.17 4.82
N GLY A 456 3.42 0.27 5.83
CA GLY A 456 3.84 -0.85 6.66
C GLY A 456 5.36 -0.82 6.92
N TYR A 457 6.07 -1.91 6.66
CA TYR A 457 7.52 -1.93 6.79
C TYR A 457 8.21 -1.66 5.45
N GLU A 458 9.24 -0.81 5.47
CA GLU A 458 10.10 -0.57 4.32
C GLU A 458 10.69 -1.90 3.81
N PRO A 459 10.45 -2.27 2.54
CA PRO A 459 10.94 -3.54 2.01
C PRO A 459 12.45 -3.47 1.76
N ARG A 460 13.17 -4.34 2.44
CA ARG A 460 14.61 -4.51 2.27
C ARG A 460 14.94 -5.89 1.72
N THR A 461 16.14 -6.07 1.21
CA THR A 461 16.57 -7.37 0.66
C THR A 461 16.46 -8.52 1.67
N TRP A 462 16.57 -8.24 2.97
CA TRP A 462 16.45 -9.24 4.05
C TRP A 462 15.03 -9.35 4.64
N ASP A 463 14.16 -8.37 4.43
CA ASP A 463 12.80 -8.28 5.00
C ASP A 463 11.79 -7.81 3.92
N GLY A 464 11.79 -8.44 2.78
CA GLY A 464 10.82 -8.26 1.70
C GLY A 464 9.90 -9.49 1.57
N MET A 465 9.07 -9.51 0.56
CA MET A 465 8.09 -10.57 0.29
C MET A 465 8.75 -11.97 0.30
N PHE A 466 9.83 -12.15 -0.44
CA PHE A 466 10.47 -13.46 -0.59
C PHE A 466 11.12 -13.98 0.71
N PRO A 467 11.93 -13.20 1.47
CA PRO A 467 12.41 -13.63 2.78
C PRO A 467 11.29 -13.96 3.76
N ARG A 468 10.18 -13.20 3.77
CA ARG A 468 9.04 -13.46 4.65
C ARG A 468 8.32 -14.75 4.28
N VAL A 469 8.07 -15.01 2.99
CA VAL A 469 7.51 -16.29 2.51
C VAL A 469 8.43 -17.47 2.83
N GLN A 470 9.75 -17.32 2.66
CA GLN A 470 10.72 -18.38 2.97
C GLN A 470 10.79 -18.70 4.47
N SER A 471 10.54 -17.73 5.34
CA SER A 471 10.51 -17.96 6.79
C SER A 471 9.36 -18.89 7.21
N GLY A 472 8.33 -18.99 6.40
CA GLY A 472 7.15 -19.83 6.58
C GLY A 472 6.18 -19.29 7.63
N HIS A 473 4.90 -19.60 7.46
CA HIS A 473 3.83 -19.09 8.32
C HIS A 473 3.96 -19.52 9.79
N LYS A 474 4.63 -20.64 10.05
CA LYS A 474 4.86 -21.15 11.42
C LYS A 474 5.81 -20.27 12.23
N LEU A 475 6.69 -19.53 11.54
CA LEU A 475 7.62 -18.62 12.21
C LEU A 475 6.98 -17.25 12.52
N ASP A 476 5.90 -16.88 11.87
CA ASP A 476 5.14 -15.67 12.17
C ASP A 476 4.14 -15.86 13.32
N HIS A 477 4.05 -17.10 13.86
CA HIS A 477 3.13 -17.48 14.92
C HIS A 477 3.89 -17.65 16.25
N THR A 478 4.22 -16.56 16.88
CA THR A 478 4.98 -16.56 18.16
C THR A 478 4.09 -16.56 19.40
N ILE A 479 2.82 -16.18 19.24
CA ILE A 479 1.79 -16.18 20.29
C ILE A 479 0.61 -17.01 19.78
N LYS A 480 0.26 -18.04 20.55
CA LYS A 480 -0.88 -18.90 20.22
C LYS A 480 -2.17 -18.09 20.08
N GLY A 481 -2.83 -18.22 18.94
CA GLY A 481 -4.08 -17.53 18.64
C GLY A 481 -3.94 -16.07 18.18
N LEU A 482 -2.72 -15.53 17.98
CA LEU A 482 -2.51 -14.19 17.44
C LEU A 482 -1.84 -14.28 16.07
N ARG A 483 -2.45 -13.66 15.05
CA ARG A 483 -1.86 -13.44 13.73
C ARG A 483 -2.08 -12.01 13.25
N PHE A 484 -1.26 -11.61 12.29
CA PHE A 484 -1.27 -10.28 11.72
C PHE A 484 -1.60 -10.35 10.22
N CYS A 485 -2.40 -9.39 9.73
CA CYS A 485 -2.69 -9.21 8.30
C CYS A 485 -2.52 -7.74 7.90
N GLY A 486 -2.54 -7.47 6.60
CA GLY A 486 -2.33 -6.13 6.06
C GLY A 486 -0.91 -5.89 5.54
N GLY A 487 -0.51 -4.65 5.35
CA GLY A 487 0.74 -4.25 4.70
C GLY A 487 2.04 -4.66 5.42
N HIS A 488 1.96 -5.13 6.64
CA HIS A 488 3.10 -5.62 7.43
C HIS A 488 3.25 -7.15 7.42
N GLY A 489 2.39 -7.84 6.67
CA GLY A 489 2.42 -9.29 6.50
C GLY A 489 3.41 -9.79 5.45
N THR A 490 3.22 -11.05 5.04
CA THR A 490 4.07 -11.72 4.03
C THR A 490 3.91 -11.14 2.63
N GLN A 491 2.71 -10.65 2.30
CA GLN A 491 2.39 -10.06 0.99
C GLN A 491 2.90 -8.62 0.84
N MET A 492 3.40 -8.01 1.92
CA MET A 492 3.84 -6.62 1.99
C MET A 492 2.69 -5.61 1.88
N ASP A 493 3.00 -4.38 1.48
CA ASP A 493 2.14 -3.20 1.44
C ASP A 493 1.28 -3.09 0.16
N GLY A 494 0.43 -2.07 0.13
CA GLY A 494 -0.51 -1.79 -0.95
C GLY A 494 -1.88 -2.45 -0.75
N TYR A 495 -2.88 -1.93 -1.44
CA TYR A 495 -4.27 -2.38 -1.34
C TYR A 495 -4.44 -3.84 -1.75
N SER A 496 -3.96 -4.18 -2.95
CA SER A 496 -4.01 -5.53 -3.50
C SER A 496 -3.39 -6.55 -2.56
N GLN A 497 -2.21 -6.23 -2.05
CA GLN A 497 -1.44 -7.12 -1.18
C GLN A 497 -2.08 -7.24 0.21
N ALA A 498 -2.67 -6.18 0.73
CA ALA A 498 -3.39 -6.23 2.00
C ALA A 498 -4.62 -7.16 1.93
N TYR A 499 -5.40 -7.14 0.83
CA TYR A 499 -6.51 -8.08 0.65
C TYR A 499 -6.02 -9.53 0.56
N LEU A 500 -4.97 -9.80 -0.21
CA LEU A 500 -4.38 -11.14 -0.33
C LEU A 500 -3.81 -11.62 1.02
N SER A 501 -3.13 -10.74 1.77
CA SER A 501 -2.61 -11.02 3.11
C SER A 501 -3.72 -11.38 4.08
N GLY A 502 -4.85 -10.67 4.05
CA GLY A 502 -6.00 -10.96 4.90
C GLY A 502 -6.51 -12.39 4.72
N LYS A 503 -6.72 -12.80 3.46
CA LYS A 503 -7.11 -14.18 3.14
C LYS A 503 -6.05 -15.19 3.57
N GLU A 504 -4.79 -14.96 3.22
CA GLU A 504 -3.68 -15.88 3.52
C GLU A 504 -3.58 -16.15 5.03
N GLN A 505 -3.56 -15.10 5.84
CA GLN A 505 -3.47 -15.24 7.28
C GLN A 505 -4.72 -15.86 7.92
N ALA A 506 -5.90 -15.65 7.32
CA ALA A 506 -7.12 -16.34 7.75
C ALA A 506 -7.05 -17.86 7.47
N ILE A 507 -6.48 -18.28 6.34
CA ILE A 507 -6.24 -19.70 6.04
C ILE A 507 -5.34 -20.31 7.12
N TYR A 508 -4.21 -19.69 7.41
CA TYR A 508 -3.26 -20.18 8.42
C TYR A 508 -3.87 -20.21 9.83
N MET A 509 -4.68 -19.22 10.22
CA MET A 509 -5.38 -19.25 11.50
C MET A 509 -6.42 -20.38 11.57
N LEU A 510 -7.10 -20.70 10.48
CA LEU A 510 -8.02 -21.84 10.42
C LEU A 510 -7.29 -23.19 10.54
N GLU A 511 -6.05 -23.28 10.07
CA GLU A 511 -5.18 -24.45 10.28
C GLU A 511 -4.77 -24.56 11.76
N ASP A 512 -4.34 -23.45 12.38
CA ASP A 512 -4.03 -23.40 13.81
C ASP A 512 -5.21 -23.89 14.67
N MET A 513 -6.45 -23.47 14.30
CA MET A 513 -7.66 -23.89 15.00
C MET A 513 -7.90 -25.40 14.92
N LYS A 514 -7.56 -26.05 13.79
CA LYS A 514 -7.70 -27.51 13.61
C LYS A 514 -6.66 -28.27 14.40
N GLU A 515 -5.45 -27.75 14.49
CA GLU A 515 -4.34 -28.34 15.23
C GLU A 515 -4.44 -28.09 16.75
N GLY A 516 -5.34 -27.22 17.21
CA GLY A 516 -5.50 -26.82 18.60
C GLY A 516 -4.39 -25.87 19.08
N ASN A 517 -3.75 -25.20 18.12
CA ASN A 517 -2.64 -24.26 18.36
C ASN A 517 -3.11 -22.82 18.59
#